data_bd2f3c33d4b23e03cb73df454043a31e
#
_entry.id   bd2f3c33d4b23e03cb73df454043a31e
#
_cell.length_a   1.000
_cell.length_b   1.000
_cell.length_c   1.000
_cell.angle_alpha   90.00
_cell.angle_beta   90.00
_cell.angle_gamma   90.00
#
_symmetry.space_group_name_H-M   'P 1'
#
loop_
_entity.id
_entity.type
_entity.pdbx_description
1 polymer ?
#
loop_
_entity_poly.entity_id
_entity_poly.type
_entity_poly.pdbx_seq_one_letter_code
_entity_poly.pdbx_strand_id
1 'polypeptide(L)'
;MFDIVQSQYEKIYDIFKQGYDGFMDHEFEARIKRAISVLHFKYLLGGCKEANAVLPKTNLNNLNLFDLIISIYNKRRRTHQAKFFLLHCFESGLRSTLAVNFSNLYNQDADDWFSKTDKPELGRILNIVKRRCKNEDLQNLGTFGIFDKFYMIDLEELSDEYWHTIEHIFASTREYKSQILPAYGRQHLITKIGQIRKARNEIYHNNPTKIKFAKDLEILLLRMGYNLQDAIGGCDFRGDIRLQYKYDK
;
A
#
# COMPACT_ATOMS: atom_id res chain seq x y z
N MET A 1 -28.63 26.06 5.04
CA MET A 1 -28.15 24.69 4.71
C MET A 1 -26.62 24.69 4.86
N PHE A 2 -26.02 23.71 5.55
CA PHE A 2 -24.57 23.63 5.72
C PHE A 2 -23.91 23.28 4.39
N ASP A 3 -22.98 24.12 3.93
CA ASP A 3 -22.20 23.86 2.71
C ASP A 3 -20.81 23.38 3.09
N ILE A 4 -20.57 22.07 2.89
CA ILE A 4 -19.29 21.42 3.22
C ILE A 4 -18.15 21.95 2.34
N VAL A 5 -18.42 22.28 1.06
CA VAL A 5 -17.39 22.77 0.16
C VAL A 5 -16.91 24.15 0.61
N GLN A 6 -17.86 25.03 0.97
CA GLN A 6 -17.55 26.34 1.53
C GLN A 6 -16.74 26.23 2.83
N SER A 7 -17.19 25.38 3.76
CA SER A 7 -16.48 25.15 5.02
C SER A 7 -15.05 24.61 4.83
N GLN A 8 -14.81 23.76 3.83
CA GLN A 8 -13.46 23.27 3.55
C GLN A 8 -12.63 24.31 2.79
N TYR A 9 -13.25 25.13 1.92
CA TYR A 9 -12.58 26.26 1.28
C TYR A 9 -12.05 27.27 2.31
N GLU A 10 -12.84 27.61 3.33
CA GLU A 10 -12.43 28.51 4.42
C GLU A 10 -11.16 28.02 5.13
N LYS A 11 -11.02 26.71 5.34
CA LYS A 11 -9.79 26.12 5.90
C LYS A 11 -8.58 26.28 4.97
N ILE A 12 -8.80 26.23 3.66
CA ILE A 12 -7.73 26.50 2.69
C ILE A 12 -7.41 27.97 2.64
N TYR A 13 -8.42 28.82 2.63
CA TYR A 13 -8.26 30.27 2.70
C TYR A 13 -7.43 30.71 3.89
N ASP A 14 -7.71 30.16 5.08
CA ASP A 14 -6.96 30.43 6.31
C ASP A 14 -5.47 30.11 6.23
N ILE A 15 -5.07 29.18 5.36
CA ILE A 15 -3.64 28.84 5.17
C ILE A 15 -2.91 29.97 4.45
N PHE A 16 -3.57 30.68 3.53
CA PHE A 16 -2.94 31.68 2.65
C PHE A 16 -3.27 33.14 2.99
N LYS A 17 -4.29 33.39 3.82
CA LYS A 17 -4.77 34.76 4.12
C LYS A 17 -3.69 35.70 4.68
N GLN A 18 -2.62 35.15 5.30
CA GLN A 18 -1.49 35.97 5.78
C GLN A 18 -0.42 36.03 4.69
N GLY A 19 -0.45 37.09 3.88
CA GLY A 19 0.60 37.44 2.92
C GLY A 19 0.38 36.96 1.49
N TYR A 20 -0.68 36.18 1.20
CA TYR A 20 -0.96 35.66 -0.15
C TYR A 20 -2.43 35.80 -0.57
N ASP A 21 -3.18 36.65 0.08
CA ASP A 21 -4.60 36.96 -0.22
C ASP A 21 -4.81 37.46 -1.65
N GLY A 22 -3.87 38.24 -2.20
CA GLY A 22 -3.91 38.69 -3.59
C GLY A 22 -3.85 37.59 -4.65
N PHE A 23 -3.50 36.35 -4.29
CA PHE A 23 -3.53 35.20 -5.20
C PHE A 23 -4.84 34.41 -5.13
N MET A 24 -5.74 34.78 -4.22
CA MET A 24 -7.00 34.07 -3.97
C MET A 24 -8.19 34.85 -4.57
N ASP A 25 -8.13 35.08 -5.85
CA ASP A 25 -9.19 35.72 -6.62
C ASP A 25 -10.41 34.78 -6.82
N HIS A 26 -11.42 35.25 -7.49
CA HIS A 26 -12.62 34.50 -7.81
C HIS A 26 -12.36 33.24 -8.66
N GLU A 27 -11.35 33.28 -9.53
CA GLU A 27 -10.97 32.12 -10.34
C GLU A 27 -10.34 31.04 -9.46
N PHE A 28 -9.42 31.42 -8.59
CA PHE A 28 -8.82 30.51 -7.58
C PHE A 28 -9.90 29.87 -6.72
N GLU A 29 -10.84 30.67 -6.19
CA GLU A 29 -11.91 30.18 -5.33
C GLU A 29 -12.76 29.13 -6.08
N ALA A 30 -13.19 29.43 -7.30
CA ALA A 30 -14.00 28.53 -8.12
C ALA A 30 -13.25 27.21 -8.41
N ARG A 31 -11.97 27.29 -8.78
CA ARG A 31 -11.12 26.11 -9.08
C ARG A 31 -10.87 25.25 -7.84
N ILE A 32 -10.60 25.85 -6.67
CA ILE A 32 -10.40 25.14 -5.41
C ILE A 32 -11.69 24.48 -4.93
N LYS A 33 -12.84 25.14 -5.00
CA LYS A 33 -14.14 24.54 -4.64
C LYS A 33 -14.46 23.35 -5.51
N ARG A 34 -14.18 23.43 -6.82
CA ARG A 34 -14.30 22.29 -7.73
C ARG A 34 -13.33 21.16 -7.34
N ALA A 35 -12.08 21.50 -7.01
CA ALA A 35 -11.08 20.53 -6.57
C ALA A 35 -11.48 19.84 -5.26
N ILE A 36 -12.06 20.56 -4.29
CA ILE A 36 -12.59 20.00 -3.03
C ILE A 36 -13.65 18.93 -3.32
N SER A 37 -14.50 19.16 -4.33
CA SER A 37 -15.61 18.26 -4.67
C SER A 37 -15.17 16.96 -5.34
N VAL A 38 -13.98 16.91 -5.99
CA VAL A 38 -13.57 15.76 -6.82
C VAL A 38 -12.22 15.15 -6.44
N LEU A 39 -11.39 15.86 -5.67
CA LEU A 39 -10.08 15.38 -5.26
C LEU A 39 -10.09 14.89 -3.81
N HIS A 40 -9.14 14.03 -3.46
CA HIS A 40 -8.99 13.58 -2.08
C HIS A 40 -8.56 14.72 -1.17
N PHE A 41 -9.47 15.18 -0.32
CA PHE A 41 -9.31 16.42 0.45
C PHE A 41 -8.07 16.47 1.34
N LYS A 42 -7.71 15.37 2.02
CA LYS A 42 -6.50 15.33 2.88
C LYS A 42 -5.22 15.60 2.08
N TYR A 43 -5.13 15.12 0.84
CA TYR A 43 -3.99 15.40 -0.03
C TYR A 43 -4.02 16.81 -0.58
N LEU A 44 -5.21 17.33 -0.92
CA LEU A 44 -5.38 18.71 -1.37
C LEU A 44 -4.97 19.68 -0.26
N LEU A 45 -5.49 19.51 0.95
CA LEU A 45 -5.14 20.33 2.13
C LEU A 45 -3.63 20.22 2.46
N GLY A 46 -3.07 19.02 2.34
CA GLY A 46 -1.62 18.81 2.49
C GLY A 46 -0.82 19.54 1.42
N GLY A 47 -1.31 19.56 0.17
CA GLY A 47 -0.73 20.33 -0.94
C GLY A 47 -0.75 21.82 -0.68
N CYS A 48 -1.87 22.35 -0.16
CA CYS A 48 -1.99 23.76 0.23
C CYS A 48 -1.00 24.14 1.32
N LYS A 49 -0.86 23.33 2.37
CA LYS A 49 0.12 23.58 3.47
C LYS A 49 1.56 23.56 2.95
N GLU A 50 1.89 22.64 2.05
CA GLU A 50 3.23 22.56 1.46
C GLU A 50 3.47 23.72 0.48
N ALA A 51 2.47 24.12 -0.33
CA ALA A 51 2.53 25.30 -1.17
C ALA A 51 2.83 26.56 -0.33
N ASN A 52 2.09 26.79 0.75
CA ASN A 52 2.32 27.91 1.65
C ASN A 52 3.75 27.92 2.25
N ALA A 53 4.30 26.75 2.56
CA ALA A 53 5.67 26.64 3.10
C ALA A 53 6.77 26.94 2.07
N VAL A 54 6.50 26.77 0.78
CA VAL A 54 7.50 27.02 -0.29
C VAL A 54 7.34 28.40 -0.93
N LEU A 55 6.18 29.04 -0.84
CA LEU A 55 5.91 30.38 -1.41
C LEU A 55 6.95 31.43 -1.02
N PRO A 56 7.43 31.55 0.25
CA PRO A 56 8.45 32.55 0.61
C PRO A 56 9.77 32.41 -0.14
N LYS A 57 10.02 31.24 -0.75
CA LYS A 57 11.26 30.91 -1.49
C LYS A 57 11.05 30.90 -3.01
N THR A 58 9.83 31.21 -3.46
CA THR A 58 9.44 31.12 -4.87
C THR A 58 9.40 32.52 -5.47
N ASN A 59 9.81 32.65 -6.72
CA ASN A 59 9.55 33.87 -7.47
C ASN A 59 8.04 34.00 -7.73
N LEU A 60 7.43 35.04 -7.17
CA LEU A 60 5.99 35.24 -7.24
C LEU A 60 5.53 35.87 -8.59
N ASN A 61 6.47 36.33 -9.43
CA ASN A 61 6.12 36.86 -10.75
C ASN A 61 5.51 35.74 -11.63
N ASN A 62 4.31 35.93 -12.09
CA ASN A 62 3.52 34.99 -12.89
C ASN A 62 3.20 33.65 -12.19
N LEU A 63 3.20 33.61 -10.85
CA LEU A 63 2.82 32.42 -10.10
C LEU A 63 1.31 32.20 -10.18
N ASN A 64 0.85 31.06 -10.64
CA ASN A 64 -0.52 30.59 -10.45
C ASN A 64 -0.55 29.68 -9.21
N LEU A 65 -1.15 30.15 -8.13
CA LEU A 65 -1.21 29.45 -6.85
C LEU A 65 -1.95 28.09 -6.97
N PHE A 66 -3.04 28.04 -7.74
CA PHE A 66 -3.79 26.82 -7.94
C PHE A 66 -2.93 25.75 -8.64
N ASP A 67 -2.21 26.13 -9.69
CA ASP A 67 -1.36 25.18 -10.44
C ASP A 67 -0.19 24.66 -9.57
N LEU A 68 0.38 25.50 -8.72
CA LEU A 68 1.37 25.07 -7.71
C LEU A 68 0.76 24.02 -6.77
N ILE A 69 -0.42 24.30 -6.22
CA ILE A 69 -1.11 23.35 -5.31
C ILE A 69 -1.39 22.03 -6.02
N ILE A 70 -1.90 22.06 -7.26
CA ILE A 70 -2.19 20.84 -8.04
C ILE A 70 -0.92 20.08 -8.41
N SER A 71 0.17 20.77 -8.70
CA SER A 71 1.48 20.13 -8.92
C SER A 71 1.94 19.34 -7.69
N ILE A 72 1.85 19.96 -6.50
CA ILE A 72 2.19 19.31 -5.23
C ILE A 72 1.22 18.15 -4.92
N TYR A 73 -0.08 18.35 -5.13
CA TYR A 73 -1.09 17.30 -5.00
C TYR A 73 -0.75 16.08 -5.88
N ASN A 74 -0.42 16.30 -7.14
CA ASN A 74 -0.06 15.24 -8.08
C ASN A 74 1.24 14.52 -7.68
N LYS A 75 2.23 15.24 -7.16
CA LYS A 75 3.45 14.64 -6.60
C LYS A 75 3.13 13.74 -5.41
N ARG A 76 2.29 14.19 -4.49
CA ARG A 76 1.84 13.40 -3.33
C ARG A 76 1.08 12.15 -3.78
N ARG A 77 0.19 12.29 -4.76
CA ARG A 77 -0.56 11.16 -5.34
C ARG A 77 0.38 10.12 -5.96
N ARG A 78 1.34 10.55 -6.78
CA ARG A 78 2.35 9.63 -7.37
C ARG A 78 3.15 8.88 -6.30
N THR A 79 3.61 9.58 -5.27
CA THR A 79 4.30 8.96 -4.14
C THR A 79 3.43 7.94 -3.42
N HIS A 80 2.14 8.21 -3.28
CA HIS A 80 1.18 7.28 -2.68
C HIS A 80 0.97 6.04 -3.56
N GLN A 81 0.80 6.22 -4.87
CA GLN A 81 0.66 5.12 -5.83
C GLN A 81 1.89 4.21 -5.84
N ALA A 82 3.10 4.78 -5.77
CA ALA A 82 4.34 4.00 -5.64
C ALA A 82 4.36 3.16 -4.36
N LYS A 83 3.95 3.74 -3.23
CA LYS A 83 3.84 2.97 -1.96
C LYS A 83 2.79 1.87 -2.04
N PHE A 84 1.64 2.14 -2.66
CA PHE A 84 0.59 1.15 -2.88
C PHE A 84 1.12 -0.04 -3.68
N PHE A 85 1.84 0.23 -4.76
CA PHE A 85 2.47 -0.80 -5.58
C PHE A 85 3.46 -1.66 -4.78
N LEU A 86 4.37 -1.04 -4.00
CA LEU A 86 5.31 -1.78 -3.16
C LEU A 86 4.60 -2.71 -2.17
N LEU A 87 3.53 -2.23 -1.54
CA LEU A 87 2.73 -3.01 -0.60
C LEU A 87 2.00 -4.16 -1.27
N HIS A 88 1.50 -3.95 -2.50
CA HIS A 88 0.89 -5.00 -3.31
C HIS A 88 1.90 -6.10 -3.65
N CYS A 89 3.11 -5.74 -4.10
CA CYS A 89 4.19 -6.71 -4.34
C CYS A 89 4.50 -7.53 -3.09
N PHE A 90 4.57 -6.87 -1.93
CA PHE A 90 4.85 -7.55 -0.66
C PHE A 90 3.72 -8.50 -0.25
N GLU A 91 2.47 -8.05 -0.28
CA GLU A 91 1.31 -8.87 0.07
C GLU A 91 1.22 -10.10 -0.83
N SER A 92 1.40 -9.93 -2.15
CA SER A 92 1.40 -11.03 -3.12
C SER A 92 2.57 -11.98 -2.92
N GLY A 93 3.78 -11.46 -2.70
CA GLY A 93 4.98 -12.27 -2.46
C GLY A 93 4.87 -13.09 -1.17
N LEU A 94 4.42 -12.48 -0.07
CA LEU A 94 4.23 -13.17 1.20
C LEU A 94 3.15 -14.25 1.10
N ARG A 95 2.03 -13.95 0.43
CA ARG A 95 0.93 -14.88 0.18
C ARG A 95 1.41 -16.12 -0.57
N SER A 96 2.09 -15.93 -1.69
CA SER A 96 2.62 -17.03 -2.50
C SER A 96 3.68 -17.84 -1.74
N THR A 97 4.57 -17.16 -1.01
CA THR A 97 5.60 -17.82 -0.19
C THR A 97 4.96 -18.73 0.86
N LEU A 98 3.97 -18.23 1.59
CA LEU A 98 3.25 -19.04 2.58
C LEU A 98 2.51 -20.20 1.92
N ALA A 99 1.77 -19.94 0.83
CA ALA A 99 1.03 -20.97 0.10
C ALA A 99 1.93 -22.13 -0.33
N VAL A 100 3.08 -21.83 -0.97
CA VAL A 100 4.04 -22.84 -1.43
C VAL A 100 4.61 -23.63 -0.26
N ASN A 101 5.06 -22.95 0.82
CA ASN A 101 5.67 -23.65 1.94
C ASN A 101 4.65 -24.51 2.71
N PHE A 102 3.40 -24.06 2.81
CA PHE A 102 2.32 -24.88 3.36
C PHE A 102 2.04 -26.11 2.51
N SER A 103 1.89 -25.91 1.20
CA SER A 103 1.65 -27.00 0.26
C SER A 103 2.76 -28.04 0.34
N ASN A 104 4.02 -27.61 0.31
CA ASN A 104 5.17 -28.49 0.35
C ASN A 104 5.28 -29.29 1.67
N LEU A 105 4.80 -28.75 2.78
CA LEU A 105 4.91 -29.40 4.08
C LEU A 105 3.73 -30.34 4.37
N TYR A 106 2.53 -29.98 3.95
CA TYR A 106 1.31 -30.67 4.39
C TYR A 106 0.61 -31.49 3.29
N ASN A 107 0.91 -31.24 2.02
CA ASN A 107 0.45 -32.11 0.93
C ASN A 107 1.36 -33.34 0.80
N GLN A 108 0.78 -34.41 0.24
CA GLN A 108 1.52 -35.63 -0.11
C GLN A 108 1.38 -35.86 -1.62
N ASP A 109 0.32 -36.54 -2.02
CA ASP A 109 0.08 -36.92 -3.43
C ASP A 109 -0.87 -35.95 -4.15
N ALA A 110 -1.56 -35.08 -3.40
CA ALA A 110 -2.54 -34.14 -3.94
C ALA A 110 -2.52 -32.81 -3.14
N ASP A 111 -3.07 -31.77 -3.74
CA ASP A 111 -3.26 -30.46 -3.07
C ASP A 111 -4.52 -30.53 -2.19
N ASP A 112 -4.38 -31.12 -0.99
CA ASP A 112 -5.48 -31.52 -0.12
C ASP A 112 -5.32 -31.20 1.38
N TRP A 113 -4.27 -30.47 1.79
CA TRP A 113 -3.99 -30.17 3.21
C TRP A 113 -5.21 -29.58 3.92
N PHE A 114 -6.03 -28.81 3.23
CA PHE A 114 -7.23 -28.15 3.76
C PHE A 114 -8.38 -29.09 4.10
N SER A 115 -8.32 -30.35 3.64
CA SER A 115 -9.26 -31.41 4.01
C SER A 115 -8.80 -32.27 5.19
N LYS A 116 -7.55 -32.11 5.66
CA LYS A 116 -6.95 -32.90 6.75
C LYS A 116 -7.35 -32.37 8.13
N THR A 117 -8.64 -32.52 8.48
CA THR A 117 -9.22 -32.00 9.73
C THR A 117 -8.79 -32.77 10.96
N ASP A 118 -8.18 -33.93 10.82
CA ASP A 118 -7.64 -34.79 11.87
C ASP A 118 -6.24 -34.35 12.35
N LYS A 119 -5.61 -33.36 11.70
CA LYS A 119 -4.30 -32.84 12.09
C LYS A 119 -4.44 -31.61 12.99
N PRO A 120 -4.15 -31.74 14.32
CA PRO A 120 -4.27 -30.61 15.26
C PRO A 120 -3.40 -29.42 14.89
N GLU A 121 -2.23 -29.66 14.30
CA GLU A 121 -1.30 -28.62 13.86
C GLU A 121 -1.90 -27.73 12.76
N LEU A 122 -2.89 -28.19 11.99
CA LEU A 122 -3.57 -27.39 10.98
C LEU A 122 -4.77 -26.59 11.53
N GLY A 123 -5.13 -26.78 12.81
CA GLY A 123 -6.35 -26.19 13.39
C GLY A 123 -6.47 -24.68 13.19
N ARG A 124 -5.37 -23.93 13.33
CA ARG A 124 -5.39 -22.46 13.15
C ARG A 124 -5.73 -22.05 11.71
N ILE A 125 -5.01 -22.59 10.74
CA ILE A 125 -5.25 -22.25 9.33
C ILE A 125 -6.61 -22.73 8.85
N LEU A 126 -7.06 -23.92 9.27
CA LEU A 126 -8.38 -24.44 8.92
C LEU A 126 -9.51 -23.55 9.47
N ASN A 127 -9.33 -22.94 10.64
CA ASN A 127 -10.26 -21.94 11.16
C ASN A 127 -10.30 -20.68 10.30
N ILE A 128 -9.16 -20.23 9.77
CA ILE A 128 -9.10 -19.12 8.84
C ILE A 128 -9.78 -19.48 7.52
N VAL A 129 -9.49 -20.67 6.97
CA VAL A 129 -10.16 -21.19 5.75
C VAL A 129 -11.68 -21.19 5.93
N LYS A 130 -12.19 -21.78 7.01
CA LYS A 130 -13.62 -21.80 7.32
C LYS A 130 -14.24 -20.40 7.37
N ARG A 131 -13.50 -19.42 7.90
CA ARG A 131 -13.97 -18.03 8.02
C ARG A 131 -13.93 -17.29 6.67
N ARG A 132 -12.90 -17.49 5.84
CA ARG A 132 -12.62 -16.74 4.61
C ARG A 132 -13.23 -17.36 3.35
N CYS A 133 -13.32 -18.70 3.31
CA CYS A 133 -13.77 -19.46 2.14
C CYS A 133 -15.19 -20.03 2.37
N LYS A 134 -16.06 -19.29 3.05
CA LYS A 134 -17.47 -19.71 3.27
C LYS A 134 -18.14 -20.00 1.94
N ASN A 135 -18.77 -21.19 1.82
CA ASN A 135 -19.52 -21.63 0.64
C ASN A 135 -18.68 -21.77 -0.65
N GLU A 136 -17.35 -21.75 -0.56
CA GLU A 136 -16.47 -21.99 -1.70
C GLU A 136 -16.15 -23.49 -1.81
N ASP A 137 -15.96 -23.95 -3.04
CA ASP A 137 -15.43 -25.29 -3.30
C ASP A 137 -13.91 -25.27 -3.15
N LEU A 138 -13.43 -25.78 -2.02
CA LEU A 138 -12.01 -25.74 -1.66
C LEU A 138 -11.16 -26.59 -2.60
N GLN A 139 -11.72 -27.66 -3.19
CA GLN A 139 -10.99 -28.50 -4.15
C GLN A 139 -10.71 -27.72 -5.44
N ASN A 140 -11.70 -26.97 -5.92
CA ASN A 140 -11.53 -26.11 -7.09
C ASN A 140 -10.62 -24.91 -6.82
N LEU A 141 -10.61 -24.38 -5.59
CA LEU A 141 -9.71 -23.29 -5.23
C LEU A 141 -8.25 -23.73 -5.16
N GLY A 142 -7.99 -24.90 -4.60
CA GLY A 142 -6.65 -25.35 -4.26
C GLY A 142 -5.93 -24.44 -3.28
N THR A 143 -4.67 -24.73 -2.98
CA THR A 143 -3.86 -23.95 -2.03
C THR A 143 -3.82 -22.46 -2.39
N PHE A 144 -3.49 -22.11 -3.63
CA PHE A 144 -3.37 -20.72 -4.04
C PHE A 144 -4.70 -19.98 -3.95
N GLY A 145 -5.80 -20.54 -4.44
CA GLY A 145 -7.12 -19.92 -4.37
C GLY A 145 -7.59 -19.71 -2.93
N ILE A 146 -7.27 -20.62 -2.02
CA ILE A 146 -7.54 -20.47 -0.58
C ILE A 146 -6.74 -19.31 0.00
N PHE A 147 -5.43 -19.24 -0.28
CA PHE A 147 -4.59 -18.16 0.22
C PHE A 147 -4.98 -16.80 -0.38
N ASP A 148 -5.56 -16.74 -1.59
CA ASP A 148 -6.08 -15.51 -2.19
C ASP A 148 -7.25 -14.89 -1.39
N LYS A 149 -7.97 -15.69 -0.63
CA LYS A 149 -9.05 -15.21 0.26
C LYS A 149 -8.54 -14.64 1.59
N PHE A 150 -7.27 -14.84 1.93
CA PHE A 150 -6.70 -14.39 3.20
C PHE A 150 -6.36 -12.90 3.16
N TYR A 151 -6.63 -12.21 4.25
CA TYR A 151 -6.24 -10.82 4.42
C TYR A 151 -4.82 -10.71 4.98
N MET A 152 -4.22 -9.56 4.89
CA MET A 152 -2.87 -9.34 5.40
C MET A 152 -2.70 -9.68 6.89
N ILE A 153 -3.76 -9.55 7.70
CA ILE A 153 -3.76 -9.97 9.11
C ILE A 153 -3.67 -11.50 9.23
N ASP A 154 -4.36 -12.23 8.36
CA ASP A 154 -4.31 -13.69 8.36
C ASP A 154 -2.90 -14.17 7.98
N LEU A 155 -2.25 -13.51 6.99
CA LEU A 155 -0.87 -13.82 6.59
C LEU A 155 0.13 -13.53 7.72
N GLU A 156 -0.06 -12.45 8.49
CA GLU A 156 0.75 -12.13 9.67
C GLU A 156 0.58 -13.21 10.75
N GLU A 157 -0.65 -13.60 11.08
CA GLU A 157 -0.97 -14.65 12.03
C GLU A 157 -0.36 -16.01 11.63
N LEU A 158 -0.47 -16.36 10.33
CA LEU A 158 0.11 -17.60 9.80
C LEU A 158 1.65 -17.58 9.82
N SER A 159 2.26 -16.44 9.50
CA SER A 159 3.71 -16.28 9.57
C SER A 159 4.25 -16.45 11.00
N ASP A 160 3.46 -16.10 12.01
CA ASP A 160 3.80 -16.32 13.42
C ASP A 160 3.58 -17.77 13.82
N GLU A 161 2.37 -18.28 13.68
CA GLU A 161 2.00 -19.63 14.13
C GLU A 161 2.82 -20.71 13.43
N TYR A 162 3.04 -20.56 12.14
CA TYR A 162 3.76 -21.54 11.31
C TYR A 162 5.17 -21.06 10.96
N TRP A 163 5.84 -20.37 11.87
CA TRP A 163 7.21 -19.87 11.68
C TRP A 163 8.17 -20.95 11.12
N HIS A 164 8.05 -22.19 11.61
CA HIS A 164 8.89 -23.30 11.18
C HIS A 164 8.82 -23.59 9.68
N THR A 165 7.73 -23.24 9.01
CA THR A 165 7.57 -23.44 7.55
C THR A 165 8.39 -22.45 6.74
N ILE A 166 8.68 -21.27 7.29
CA ILE A 166 9.34 -20.15 6.59
C ILE A 166 10.65 -19.73 7.23
N GLU A 167 11.03 -20.32 8.36
CA GLU A 167 12.26 -19.99 9.09
C GLU A 167 13.49 -20.04 8.19
N HIS A 168 13.61 -21.06 7.34
CA HIS A 168 14.72 -21.24 6.41
C HIS A 168 14.90 -20.07 5.43
N ILE A 169 13.83 -19.30 5.15
CA ILE A 169 13.86 -18.11 4.28
C ILE A 169 14.42 -16.91 5.05
N PHE A 170 14.09 -16.77 6.33
CA PHE A 170 14.30 -15.53 7.08
C PHE A 170 15.38 -15.61 8.15
N ALA A 171 15.60 -16.76 8.79
CA ALA A 171 16.44 -16.85 9.99
C ALA A 171 17.96 -16.87 9.72
N SER A 172 18.39 -17.22 8.52
CA SER A 172 19.83 -17.28 8.18
C SER A 172 20.32 -15.96 7.56
N THR A 173 21.60 -15.63 7.76
CA THR A 173 22.27 -14.60 6.99
C THR A 173 22.35 -15.04 5.53
N ARG A 174 22.01 -14.14 4.60
CA ARG A 174 22.01 -14.42 3.16
C ARG A 174 22.74 -13.31 2.41
N GLU A 175 23.61 -13.70 1.50
CA GLU A 175 24.22 -12.76 0.57
C GLU A 175 23.34 -12.59 -0.68
N TYR A 176 23.17 -11.35 -1.13
CA TYR A 176 22.49 -11.01 -2.36
C TYR A 176 23.28 -9.92 -3.09
N LYS A 177 23.85 -10.25 -4.27
CA LYS A 177 24.66 -9.32 -5.09
C LYS A 177 25.72 -8.59 -4.24
N SER A 178 26.54 -9.34 -3.51
CA SER A 178 27.59 -8.81 -2.61
C SER A 178 27.08 -7.96 -1.43
N GLN A 179 25.77 -8.05 -1.12
CA GLN A 179 25.17 -7.40 0.04
C GLN A 179 24.68 -8.44 1.03
N ILE A 180 24.97 -8.25 2.30
CA ILE A 180 24.51 -9.13 3.35
C ILE A 180 23.09 -8.71 3.77
N LEU A 181 22.11 -9.58 3.53
CA LEU A 181 20.77 -9.42 4.03
C LEU A 181 20.69 -9.84 5.50
N PRO A 182 20.13 -9.01 6.38
CA PRO A 182 20.03 -9.32 7.79
C PRO A 182 19.15 -10.55 8.03
N ALA A 183 19.50 -11.38 9.02
CA ALA A 183 18.67 -12.46 9.52
C ALA A 183 17.50 -11.89 10.36
N TYR A 184 16.35 -12.56 10.30
CA TYR A 184 15.18 -12.22 11.09
C TYR A 184 14.82 -13.40 12.00
N GLY A 185 14.83 -13.22 13.30
CA GLY A 185 14.16 -14.15 14.20
C GLY A 185 12.63 -13.96 14.12
N ARG A 186 11.88 -14.97 14.60
CA ARG A 186 10.40 -15.00 14.57
C ARG A 186 9.79 -13.65 15.00
N GLN A 187 10.07 -13.20 16.21
CA GLN A 187 9.49 -11.96 16.76
C GLN A 187 9.85 -10.71 15.94
N HIS A 188 11.08 -10.66 15.41
CA HIS A 188 11.51 -9.54 14.58
C HIS A 188 10.73 -9.51 13.24
N LEU A 189 10.62 -10.66 12.57
CA LEU A 189 9.84 -10.79 11.33
C LEU A 189 8.39 -10.35 11.53
N ILE A 190 7.70 -10.88 12.55
CA ILE A 190 6.30 -10.57 12.82
C ILE A 190 6.11 -9.08 13.13
N THR A 191 7.02 -8.49 13.89
CA THR A 191 7.01 -7.04 14.13
C THR A 191 7.08 -6.25 12.82
N LYS A 192 7.93 -6.67 11.86
CA LYS A 192 8.06 -5.99 10.56
C LYS A 192 6.84 -6.19 9.68
N ILE A 193 6.32 -7.41 9.60
CA ILE A 193 5.06 -7.69 8.87
C ILE A 193 3.92 -6.84 9.45
N GLY A 194 3.78 -6.77 10.77
CA GLY A 194 2.77 -5.95 11.45
C GLY A 194 2.92 -4.46 11.17
N GLN A 195 4.16 -3.93 11.11
CA GLN A 195 4.41 -2.55 10.70
C GLN A 195 4.00 -2.29 9.25
N ILE A 196 4.35 -3.21 8.34
CA ILE A 196 3.98 -3.14 6.92
C ILE A 196 2.44 -3.18 6.78
N ARG A 197 1.76 -4.09 7.48
CA ARG A 197 0.29 -4.18 7.48
C ARG A 197 -0.37 -2.89 7.98
N LYS A 198 0.13 -2.28 9.06
CA LYS A 198 -0.38 -0.99 9.55
C LYS A 198 -0.20 0.11 8.50
N ALA A 199 0.99 0.21 7.89
CA ALA A 199 1.25 1.16 6.81
C ALA A 199 0.34 0.92 5.60
N ARG A 200 0.13 -0.36 5.23
CA ARG A 200 -0.78 -0.78 4.14
C ARG A 200 -2.21 -0.29 4.41
N ASN A 201 -2.72 -0.50 5.61
CA ASN A 201 -4.08 -0.08 5.95
C ASN A 201 -4.23 1.45 5.86
N GLU A 202 -3.26 2.23 6.36
CA GLU A 202 -3.28 3.69 6.19
C GLU A 202 -3.28 4.09 4.72
N ILE A 203 -2.37 3.51 3.92
CA ILE A 203 -2.21 3.85 2.50
C ILE A 203 -3.44 3.42 1.69
N TYR A 204 -4.00 2.23 1.91
CA TYR A 204 -5.18 1.76 1.19
C TYR A 204 -6.44 2.58 1.50
N HIS A 205 -6.48 3.21 2.66
CA HIS A 205 -7.52 4.20 3.01
C HIS A 205 -7.14 5.65 2.63
N ASN A 206 -6.16 5.84 1.74
CA ASN A 206 -5.66 7.15 1.31
C ASN A 206 -5.20 8.04 2.49
N ASN A 207 -4.72 7.44 3.58
CA ASN A 207 -4.14 8.18 4.68
C ASN A 207 -2.60 8.26 4.53
N PRO A 208 -2.00 9.41 4.85
CA PRO A 208 -0.55 9.50 4.91
C PRO A 208 -0.02 8.66 6.07
N THR A 209 0.99 7.83 5.81
CA THR A 209 1.67 7.07 6.85
C THR A 209 3.01 7.69 7.23
N LYS A 210 3.33 7.66 8.54
CA LYS A 210 4.65 7.99 9.08
C LYS A 210 5.53 6.76 9.27
N ILE A 211 4.99 5.56 9.06
CA ILE A 211 5.70 4.29 9.23
C ILE A 211 6.73 4.15 8.12
N LYS A 212 8.00 3.97 8.48
CA LYS A 212 9.10 3.71 7.55
C LYS A 212 9.17 2.21 7.29
N PHE A 213 8.56 1.76 6.21
CA PHE A 213 8.45 0.33 5.89
C PHE A 213 9.23 -0.10 4.64
N ALA A 214 9.56 0.82 3.72
CA ALA A 214 10.06 0.47 2.39
C ALA A 214 11.34 -0.38 2.42
N LYS A 215 12.31 -0.03 3.29
CA LYS A 215 13.57 -0.79 3.42
C LYS A 215 13.34 -2.22 3.92
N ASP A 216 12.53 -2.38 4.97
CA ASP A 216 12.24 -3.71 5.51
C ASP A 216 11.45 -4.54 4.49
N LEU A 217 10.49 -3.93 3.80
CA LEU A 217 9.72 -4.56 2.74
C LEU A 217 10.62 -5.07 1.60
N GLU A 218 11.55 -4.25 1.12
CA GLU A 218 12.51 -4.64 0.09
C GLU A 218 13.37 -5.82 0.53
N ILE A 219 13.92 -5.79 1.76
CA ILE A 219 14.72 -6.89 2.31
C ILE A 219 13.90 -8.17 2.37
N LEU A 220 12.66 -8.11 2.85
CA LEU A 220 11.80 -9.27 2.96
C LEU A 220 11.45 -9.86 1.59
N LEU A 221 11.16 -9.01 0.59
CA LEU A 221 10.95 -9.44 -0.79
C LEU A 221 12.19 -10.13 -1.38
N LEU A 222 13.37 -9.55 -1.21
CA LEU A 222 14.63 -10.16 -1.65
C LEU A 222 14.85 -11.53 -1.00
N ARG A 223 14.51 -11.69 0.28
CA ARG A 223 14.61 -12.99 0.97
C ARG A 223 13.65 -14.02 0.41
N MET A 224 12.45 -13.63 0.05
CA MET A 224 11.48 -14.48 -0.63
C MET A 224 11.86 -14.81 -2.09
N GLY A 225 12.92 -14.18 -2.62
CA GLY A 225 13.35 -14.36 -4.01
C GLY A 225 12.61 -13.48 -5.02
N TYR A 226 11.86 -12.49 -4.54
CA TYR A 226 11.12 -11.57 -5.40
C TYR A 226 12.02 -10.46 -5.97
N ASN A 227 12.06 -10.30 -7.28
CA ASN A 227 12.80 -9.22 -7.94
C ASN A 227 11.94 -7.95 -8.06
N LEU A 228 12.05 -7.09 -7.03
CA LEU A 228 11.30 -5.83 -7.02
C LEU A 228 11.77 -4.86 -8.10
N GLN A 229 13.04 -4.91 -8.53
CA GLN A 229 13.57 -4.03 -9.58
C GLN A 229 12.91 -4.32 -10.92
N ASP A 230 12.73 -5.61 -11.27
CA ASP A 230 12.05 -6.00 -12.50
C ASP A 230 10.57 -5.61 -12.46
N ALA A 231 9.92 -5.80 -11.29
CA ALA A 231 8.55 -5.38 -11.10
C ALA A 231 8.36 -3.86 -11.27
N ILE A 232 9.29 -3.04 -10.77
CA ILE A 232 9.28 -1.58 -10.95
C ILE A 232 9.54 -1.21 -12.41
N GLY A 233 10.46 -1.91 -13.08
CA GLY A 233 10.81 -1.66 -14.49
C GLY A 233 9.63 -1.89 -15.44
N GLY A 234 8.70 -2.82 -15.11
CA GLY A 234 7.48 -3.10 -15.86
C GLY A 234 6.30 -2.14 -15.60
N CYS A 235 6.46 -1.14 -14.72
CA CYS A 235 5.33 -0.31 -14.24
C CYS A 235 5.07 0.95 -15.06
N ASP A 236 5.05 0.91 -16.37
CA ASP A 236 4.50 2.03 -17.17
C ASP A 236 3.01 1.79 -17.49
N PHE A 237 2.14 2.13 -16.53
CA PHE A 237 0.69 2.00 -16.69
C PHE A 237 0.07 2.94 -17.74
N ARG A 238 0.84 3.85 -18.36
CA ARG A 238 0.30 4.81 -19.34
C ARG A 238 -0.20 4.08 -20.59
N GLY A 239 0.47 3.00 -20.99
CA GLY A 239 0.07 2.18 -22.13
C GLY A 239 -1.19 1.35 -21.89
N ASP A 240 -1.50 1.04 -20.62
CA ASP A 240 -2.60 0.14 -20.26
C ASP A 240 -3.92 0.89 -20.04
N ILE A 241 -3.84 2.21 -19.79
CA ILE A 241 -5.03 3.05 -19.55
C ILE A 241 -5.44 3.75 -20.84
N ARG A 242 -6.51 3.26 -21.47
CA ARG A 242 -7.14 3.91 -22.65
C ARG A 242 -8.35 4.71 -22.23
N LEU A 243 -8.23 6.05 -22.35
CA LEU A 243 -9.36 6.94 -22.12
C LEU A 243 -10.33 6.87 -23.30
N GLN A 244 -11.63 6.76 -23.01
CA GLN A 244 -12.69 6.71 -24.03
C GLN A 244 -13.22 8.11 -24.38
N TYR A 245 -13.00 9.07 -23.51
CA TYR A 245 -13.48 10.44 -23.67
C TYR A 245 -12.30 11.39 -23.88
N LYS A 246 -12.57 12.49 -24.59
CA LYS A 246 -11.64 13.62 -24.72
C LYS A 246 -11.79 14.53 -23.49
N TYR A 247 -10.69 14.96 -22.95
CA TYR A 247 -10.64 15.88 -21.80
C TYR A 247 -9.99 17.18 -22.25
N ASP A 248 -10.56 18.33 -21.81
CA ASP A 248 -9.94 19.63 -21.99
C ASP A 248 -8.61 19.66 -21.25
N LYS A 249 -7.64 20.38 -21.84
CA LYS A 249 -6.30 20.53 -21.27
C LYS A 249 -6.30 21.48 -20.10
#